data_bac97515de02806e9146a28cf7bb1f01
#
_entry.id   bac97515de02806e9146a28cf7bb1f01
#
_cell.length_a   1.000
_cell.length_b   1.000
_cell.length_c   1.000
_cell.angle_alpha   90.00
_cell.angle_beta   90.00
_cell.angle_gamma   90.00
#
_symmetry.space_group_name_H-M   'P 1'
#
loop_
_entity.id
_entity.type
_entity.pdbx_description
1 polymer ?
#
loop_
_entity_poly.entity_id
_entity_poly.type
_entity_poly.pdbx_seq_one_letter_code
_entity_poly.pdbx_strand_id
1 'polypeptide(L)'
;PDSSYAIRGMLSKIIYPTGGYTTFVYEPHTYKDIVSRDRTNVALPSLKIGTKEVEAGGLRIKKITNYASATDSISKTYRYQTSEGVCSGNLLVQPYYYFHLEEYEKGTDKLLRNIHYWLPNSTSVGAEQPHVEYESVAEIYDDGSYTVYDFANYHDTPDQFGGNPDILLNPDVYVSPNTWANNFLTQPDYEPPFRGTLLATSYYNSDNKLQKK
;
A
#
# COMPACT_ATOMS: atom_id res chain seq x y z
N PRO A 1 -13.33 5.50 -8.60
CA PRO A 1 -13.14 4.31 -9.45
C PRO A 1 -14.22 3.29 -9.10
N ASP A 2 -14.82 2.64 -10.11
CA ASP A 2 -15.83 1.61 -9.88
C ASP A 2 -15.11 0.27 -9.59
N SER A 3 -15.12 -0.14 -8.34
CA SER A 3 -14.46 -1.37 -7.87
C SER A 3 -15.03 -2.65 -8.53
N SER A 4 -16.24 -2.60 -9.10
CA SER A 4 -16.86 -3.74 -9.79
C SER A 4 -16.09 -4.19 -11.04
N TYR A 5 -15.36 -3.27 -11.67
CA TYR A 5 -14.50 -3.59 -12.81
C TYR A 5 -13.14 -4.16 -12.40
N ALA A 6 -12.65 -3.87 -11.22
CA ALA A 6 -11.38 -4.36 -10.74
C ALA A 6 -11.37 -5.89 -10.52
N ILE A 7 -12.54 -6.47 -10.24
CA ILE A 7 -12.72 -7.91 -10.00
C ILE A 7 -12.64 -8.73 -11.31
N ARG A 8 -12.81 -8.08 -12.48
CA ARG A 8 -12.78 -8.79 -13.77
C ARG A 8 -11.38 -9.35 -14.05
N GLY A 9 -11.32 -10.65 -14.31
CA GLY A 9 -10.08 -11.38 -14.58
C GLY A 9 -9.37 -11.90 -13.31
N MET A 10 -9.92 -11.65 -12.11
CA MET A 10 -9.39 -12.23 -10.88
C MET A 10 -9.82 -13.69 -10.73
N LEU A 11 -8.95 -14.47 -10.10
CA LEU A 11 -9.22 -15.88 -9.79
C LEU A 11 -10.33 -15.99 -8.75
N SER A 12 -11.53 -16.42 -9.14
CA SER A 12 -12.68 -16.55 -8.23
C SER A 12 -12.85 -17.96 -7.66
N LYS A 13 -12.32 -18.98 -8.34
CA LYS A 13 -12.49 -20.37 -7.93
C LYS A 13 -11.36 -21.26 -8.44
N ILE A 14 -10.93 -22.21 -7.59
CA ILE A 14 -10.04 -23.32 -7.94
C ILE A 14 -10.81 -24.62 -7.72
N ILE A 15 -10.83 -25.53 -8.70
CA ILE A 15 -11.40 -26.86 -8.57
C ILE A 15 -10.25 -27.87 -8.53
N TYR A 16 -10.26 -28.73 -7.52
CA TYR A 16 -9.21 -29.73 -7.34
C TYR A 16 -9.60 -31.07 -8.00
N PRO A 17 -8.63 -31.85 -8.48
CA PRO A 17 -8.89 -33.17 -9.06
C PRO A 17 -9.61 -34.13 -8.11
N THR A 18 -9.49 -33.90 -6.79
CA THR A 18 -10.15 -34.68 -5.72
C THR A 18 -11.63 -34.35 -5.52
N GLY A 19 -12.20 -33.42 -6.31
CA GLY A 19 -13.60 -33.03 -6.29
C GLY A 19 -13.94 -31.84 -5.37
N GLY A 20 -13.05 -31.43 -4.48
CA GLY A 20 -13.20 -30.20 -3.67
C GLY A 20 -12.89 -28.95 -4.48
N TYR A 21 -13.25 -27.78 -3.95
CA TYR A 21 -12.93 -26.50 -4.56
C TYR A 21 -12.77 -25.38 -3.53
N THR A 22 -12.03 -24.35 -3.92
CA THR A 22 -11.86 -23.11 -3.13
C THR A 22 -12.43 -21.93 -3.88
N THR A 23 -13.16 -21.06 -3.18
CA THR A 23 -13.65 -19.79 -3.72
C THR A 23 -13.00 -18.60 -3.02
N PHE A 24 -12.84 -17.52 -3.77
CA PHE A 24 -12.21 -16.27 -3.31
C PHE A 24 -13.20 -15.12 -3.49
N VAL A 25 -13.35 -14.31 -2.44
CA VAL A 25 -14.09 -13.06 -2.49
C VAL A 25 -13.09 -11.93 -2.24
N TYR A 26 -13.13 -10.92 -3.09
CA TYR A 26 -12.25 -9.76 -3.02
C TYR A 26 -13.01 -8.51 -2.62
N GLU A 27 -12.28 -7.54 -2.09
CA GLU A 27 -12.74 -6.18 -1.87
C GLU A 27 -11.64 -5.18 -2.26
N PRO A 28 -11.96 -3.91 -2.52
CA PRO A 28 -10.95 -2.88 -2.77
C PRO A 28 -9.99 -2.76 -1.61
N HIS A 29 -8.74 -2.38 -1.89
CA HIS A 29 -7.86 -1.89 -0.84
C HIS A 29 -8.46 -0.62 -0.23
N THR A 30 -8.32 -0.47 1.07
CA THR A 30 -8.66 0.77 1.77
C THR A 30 -7.48 1.21 2.63
N TYR A 31 -7.38 2.51 2.83
CA TYR A 31 -6.38 3.13 3.69
C TYR A 31 -7.00 4.28 4.49
N LYS A 32 -6.37 4.61 5.58
CA LYS A 32 -6.69 5.79 6.39
C LYS A 32 -5.54 6.80 6.33
N ASP A 33 -4.33 6.32 6.50
CA ASP A 33 -3.15 7.15 6.60
C ASP A 33 -2.37 7.14 5.28
N ILE A 34 -1.67 8.24 4.97
CA ILE A 34 -0.97 8.41 3.71
C ILE A 34 0.46 8.91 3.92
N VAL A 35 1.41 8.24 3.29
CA VAL A 35 2.78 8.73 3.20
C VAL A 35 2.82 9.89 2.22
N SER A 36 3.09 11.07 2.73
CA SER A 36 3.13 12.31 1.96
C SER A 36 4.53 12.91 1.99
N ARG A 37 4.98 13.36 0.84
CA ARG A 37 6.23 14.13 0.71
C ARG A 37 5.90 15.61 0.69
N ASP A 38 6.67 16.41 1.44
CA ASP A 38 6.63 17.86 1.29
C ASP A 38 7.27 18.22 -0.05
N ARG A 39 6.50 18.90 -0.90
CA ARG A 39 6.94 19.32 -2.24
C ARG A 39 7.81 20.57 -2.21
N THR A 40 7.79 21.32 -1.11
CA THR A 40 8.51 22.59 -0.95
C THR A 40 9.88 22.41 -0.32
N ASN A 41 10.13 21.26 0.29
CA ASN A 41 11.40 20.91 0.92
C ASN A 41 11.82 19.51 0.47
N VAL A 42 13.13 19.28 0.35
CA VAL A 42 13.74 17.95 0.25
C VAL A 42 13.61 17.26 1.62
N ALA A 43 12.41 17.21 2.13
CA ALA A 43 12.13 16.61 3.43
C ALA A 43 11.81 15.11 3.26
N LEU A 44 12.14 14.33 4.27
CA LEU A 44 11.73 12.93 4.37
C LEU A 44 10.22 12.83 4.23
N PRO A 45 9.73 11.80 3.55
CA PRO A 45 8.31 11.49 3.55
C PRO A 45 7.81 11.37 4.99
N SER A 46 6.59 11.77 5.25
CA SER A 46 5.96 11.64 6.56
C SER A 46 4.58 11.03 6.43
N LEU A 47 4.19 10.25 7.43
CA LEU A 47 2.85 9.70 7.52
C LEU A 47 1.89 10.80 7.96
N LYS A 48 0.90 11.11 7.13
CA LYS A 48 -0.22 11.98 7.46
C LYS A 48 -1.40 11.12 7.92
N ILE A 49 -1.83 11.37 9.15
CA ILE A 49 -2.95 10.68 9.77
C ILE A 49 -4.25 11.16 9.12
N GLY A 50 -4.99 10.23 8.55
CA GLY A 50 -6.29 10.48 7.96
C GLY A 50 -7.41 10.47 9.00
N THR A 51 -8.53 11.11 8.68
CA THR A 51 -9.71 11.16 9.55
C THR A 51 -10.78 10.15 9.14
N LYS A 52 -10.68 9.57 7.95
CA LYS A 52 -11.65 8.60 7.40
C LYS A 52 -10.95 7.57 6.52
N GLU A 53 -11.58 6.42 6.40
CA GLU A 53 -11.20 5.37 5.46
C GLU A 53 -11.52 5.79 4.01
N VAL A 54 -10.58 5.51 3.10
CA VAL A 54 -10.67 5.85 1.67
C VAL A 54 -10.30 4.62 0.85
N GLU A 55 -11.03 4.36 -0.24
CA GLU A 55 -10.69 3.29 -1.18
C GLU A 55 -9.42 3.63 -1.98
N ALA A 56 -8.54 2.63 -2.12
CA ALA A 56 -7.39 2.65 -3.01
C ALA A 56 -7.62 1.75 -4.23
N GLY A 57 -6.76 1.89 -5.24
CA GLY A 57 -6.74 0.96 -6.38
C GLY A 57 -6.28 -0.44 -5.97
N GLY A 58 -6.62 -1.44 -6.79
CA GLY A 58 -6.31 -2.84 -6.52
C GLY A 58 -7.30 -3.53 -5.57
N LEU A 59 -7.06 -4.82 -5.37
CA LEU A 59 -7.97 -5.69 -4.60
C LEU A 59 -7.20 -6.48 -3.55
N ARG A 60 -7.83 -6.70 -2.41
CA ARG A 60 -7.39 -7.60 -1.35
C ARG A 60 -8.41 -8.72 -1.11
N ILE A 61 -7.98 -9.79 -0.48
CA ILE A 61 -8.87 -10.90 -0.11
C ILE A 61 -9.79 -10.46 1.02
N LYS A 62 -11.10 -10.65 0.81
CA LYS A 62 -12.11 -10.51 1.86
C LYS A 62 -12.45 -11.82 2.53
N LYS A 63 -12.62 -12.89 1.71
CA LYS A 63 -13.02 -14.21 2.22
C LYS A 63 -12.46 -15.31 1.33
N ILE A 64 -12.01 -16.40 1.95
CA ILE A 64 -11.65 -17.65 1.30
C ILE A 64 -12.56 -18.74 1.87
N THR A 65 -13.20 -19.54 0.99
CA THR A 65 -14.01 -20.67 1.42
C THR A 65 -13.54 -21.95 0.71
N ASN A 66 -13.19 -22.95 1.50
CA ASN A 66 -12.80 -24.28 1.04
C ASN A 66 -14.00 -25.23 1.17
N TYR A 67 -14.35 -25.87 0.10
CA TYR A 67 -15.46 -26.83 0.01
C TYR A 67 -14.91 -28.23 -0.17
N ALA A 68 -15.18 -29.12 0.79
CA ALA A 68 -14.96 -30.55 0.62
C ALA A 68 -16.11 -31.17 -0.19
N SER A 69 -17.34 -30.65 -0.02
CA SER A 69 -18.54 -31.01 -0.79
C SER A 69 -19.46 -29.79 -0.93
N ALA A 70 -20.62 -29.94 -1.56
CA ALA A 70 -21.59 -28.86 -1.68
C ALA A 70 -22.16 -28.37 -0.33
N THR A 71 -22.12 -29.21 0.71
CA THR A 71 -22.68 -28.94 2.04
C THR A 71 -21.63 -28.84 3.14
N ASP A 72 -20.38 -29.16 2.84
CA ASP A 72 -19.28 -29.16 3.81
C ASP A 72 -18.22 -28.14 3.38
N SER A 73 -18.10 -27.07 4.14
CA SER A 73 -17.17 -26.00 3.86
C SER A 73 -16.60 -25.35 5.12
N ILE A 74 -15.37 -24.86 5.00
CA ILE A 74 -14.69 -24.07 6.02
C ILE A 74 -14.31 -22.74 5.38
N SER A 75 -14.61 -21.62 6.05
CA SER A 75 -14.28 -20.30 5.57
C SER A 75 -13.40 -19.49 6.52
N LYS A 76 -12.66 -18.58 5.93
CA LYS A 76 -11.85 -17.58 6.61
C LYS A 76 -12.22 -16.22 6.05
N THR A 77 -12.60 -15.30 6.93
CA THR A 77 -12.87 -13.90 6.57
C THR A 77 -11.75 -13.02 7.09
N TYR A 78 -11.27 -12.12 6.26
CA TYR A 78 -10.19 -11.20 6.61
C TYR A 78 -10.74 -9.82 6.93
N ARG A 79 -10.24 -9.22 8.01
CA ARG A 79 -10.55 -7.86 8.43
C ARG A 79 -9.25 -7.07 8.61
N TYR A 80 -9.17 -5.93 7.94
CA TYR A 80 -7.98 -5.07 7.87
C TYR A 80 -8.16 -3.84 8.77
N GLN A 81 -8.26 -4.10 10.07
CA GLN A 81 -8.59 -3.08 11.09
C GLN A 81 -7.73 -3.31 12.33
N THR A 82 -7.45 -2.21 13.03
CA THR A 82 -6.86 -2.26 14.37
C THR A 82 -7.85 -2.85 15.39
N SER A 83 -7.39 -3.10 16.61
CA SER A 83 -8.23 -3.54 17.74
C SER A 83 -9.39 -2.58 18.05
N GLU A 84 -9.26 -1.32 17.68
CA GLU A 84 -10.29 -0.29 17.84
C GLU A 84 -11.33 -0.26 16.71
N GLY A 85 -11.20 -1.16 15.72
CA GLY A 85 -12.09 -1.22 14.56
C GLY A 85 -11.83 -0.14 13.51
N VAL A 86 -10.69 0.52 13.57
CA VAL A 86 -10.25 1.53 12.61
C VAL A 86 -9.46 0.86 11.49
N CYS A 87 -9.59 1.35 10.25
CA CYS A 87 -8.79 0.88 9.11
C CYS A 87 -7.29 0.95 9.43
N SER A 88 -6.60 -0.20 9.27
CA SER A 88 -5.15 -0.33 9.52
C SER A 88 -4.30 -0.09 8.28
N GLY A 89 -4.91 0.37 7.18
CA GLY A 89 -4.23 0.58 5.91
C GLY A 89 -3.50 1.91 5.84
N ASN A 90 -2.26 1.88 5.35
CA ASN A 90 -1.43 3.05 5.03
C ASN A 90 -1.15 3.08 3.54
N LEU A 91 -1.44 4.19 2.87
CA LEU A 91 -1.08 4.39 1.46
C LEU A 91 0.38 4.85 1.38
N LEU A 92 1.26 3.97 0.95
CA LEU A 92 2.70 4.25 0.84
C LEU A 92 3.04 5.11 -0.36
N VAL A 93 2.36 4.88 -1.47
CA VAL A 93 2.62 5.57 -2.74
C VAL A 93 1.31 6.00 -3.37
N GLN A 94 1.17 7.29 -3.62
CA GLN A 94 0.09 7.80 -4.46
C GLN A 94 0.36 7.45 -5.93
N PRO A 95 -0.59 6.85 -6.66
CA PRO A 95 -0.42 6.63 -8.09
C PRO A 95 -0.42 7.96 -8.83
N TYR A 96 0.58 8.17 -9.68
CA TYR A 96 0.70 9.33 -10.55
C TYR A 96 0.60 8.88 -12.01
N TYR A 97 -0.26 9.58 -12.77
CA TYR A 97 -0.45 9.31 -14.20
C TYR A 97 0.19 10.39 -15.08
N TYR A 98 0.63 11.47 -14.48
CA TYR A 98 1.19 12.63 -15.15
C TYR A 98 2.22 13.30 -14.27
N PHE A 99 3.35 13.70 -14.85
CA PHE A 99 4.29 14.59 -14.21
C PHE A 99 4.85 15.59 -15.21
N HIS A 100 5.29 16.71 -14.68
CA HIS A 100 5.78 17.85 -15.40
C HIS A 100 7.14 18.22 -14.80
N LEU A 101 8.14 18.38 -15.66
CA LEU A 101 9.50 18.73 -15.31
C LEU A 101 9.86 20.06 -15.97
N GLU A 102 10.29 21.03 -15.19
CA GLU A 102 10.86 22.29 -15.68
C GLU A 102 12.31 22.37 -15.23
N GLU A 103 13.21 22.48 -16.18
CA GLU A 103 14.63 22.67 -15.96
C GLU A 103 15.01 24.13 -16.27
N TYR A 104 15.71 24.77 -15.33
CA TYR A 104 16.16 26.15 -15.44
C TYR A 104 17.68 26.24 -15.42
N GLU A 105 18.24 27.21 -16.11
CA GLU A 105 19.65 27.55 -16.03
C GLU A 105 19.96 28.19 -14.67
N LYS A 106 20.96 27.64 -13.96
CA LYS A 106 21.29 28.09 -12.61
C LYS A 106 21.74 29.55 -12.63
N GLY A 107 21.08 30.39 -11.82
CA GLY A 107 21.42 31.80 -11.63
C GLY A 107 20.81 32.78 -12.66
N THR A 108 20.03 32.28 -13.63
CA THR A 108 19.44 33.16 -14.65
C THR A 108 17.91 33.05 -14.74
N ASP A 109 17.30 32.09 -14.04
CA ASP A 109 15.87 31.75 -14.13
C ASP A 109 15.38 31.50 -15.57
N LYS A 110 16.30 31.24 -16.48
CA LYS A 110 15.97 30.92 -17.87
C LYS A 110 15.50 29.48 -17.96
N LEU A 111 14.27 29.28 -18.45
CA LEU A 111 13.72 27.95 -18.72
C LEU A 111 14.50 27.29 -19.86
N LEU A 112 15.19 26.19 -19.56
CA LEU A 112 15.95 25.40 -20.53
C LEU A 112 15.08 24.32 -21.15
N ARG A 113 14.22 23.67 -20.36
CA ARG A 113 13.42 22.56 -20.80
C ARG A 113 12.10 22.50 -20.03
N ASN A 114 11.03 22.20 -20.75
CA ASN A 114 9.73 21.92 -20.18
C ASN A 114 9.23 20.59 -20.76
N ILE A 115 9.13 19.56 -19.91
CA ILE A 115 8.84 18.20 -20.34
C ILE A 115 7.57 17.72 -19.62
N HIS A 116 6.63 17.21 -20.40
CA HIS A 116 5.39 16.63 -19.92
C HIS A 116 5.41 15.11 -20.17
N TYR A 117 5.24 14.34 -19.11
CA TYR A 117 5.18 12.89 -19.18
C TYR A 117 3.78 12.39 -18.82
N TRP A 118 3.26 11.50 -19.63
CA TRP A 118 2.03 10.76 -19.38
C TRP A 118 2.39 9.30 -19.16
N LEU A 119 1.95 8.75 -18.04
CA LEU A 119 2.16 7.36 -17.70
C LEU A 119 0.88 6.59 -18.06
N PRO A 120 0.92 5.61 -18.98
CA PRO A 120 -0.26 4.86 -19.40
C PRO A 120 -0.83 3.98 -18.27
N ASN A 121 0.04 3.58 -17.34
CA ASN A 121 -0.33 2.86 -16.11
C ASN A 121 0.26 3.60 -14.93
N SER A 122 -0.46 3.62 -13.79
CA SER A 122 0.11 4.08 -12.54
C SER A 122 1.13 3.06 -12.06
N THR A 123 2.30 3.06 -12.64
CA THR A 123 3.42 2.39 -12.02
C THR A 123 3.90 3.31 -10.91
N SER A 124 3.73 2.90 -9.68
CA SER A 124 4.51 3.46 -8.60
C SER A 124 5.98 3.26 -9.00
N VAL A 125 6.67 4.34 -9.24
CA VAL A 125 8.10 4.29 -9.57
C VAL A 125 8.81 3.75 -8.34
N GLY A 126 9.51 2.62 -8.50
CA GLY A 126 10.14 1.91 -7.40
C GLY A 126 9.26 0.82 -6.75
N ALA A 127 8.16 0.41 -7.40
CA ALA A 127 7.22 -0.52 -6.79
C ALA A 127 7.61 -1.99 -6.98
N GLU A 128 8.56 -2.41 -6.25
CA GLU A 128 8.61 -3.79 -5.76
C GLU A 128 7.72 -3.97 -4.52
N GLN A 129 7.14 -2.87 -3.97
CA GLN A 129 6.33 -2.88 -2.77
C GLN A 129 4.83 -2.65 -3.04
N PRO A 130 3.96 -3.22 -2.20
CA PRO A 130 2.54 -2.93 -2.26
C PRO A 130 2.30 -1.43 -2.03
N HIS A 131 1.40 -0.81 -2.79
CA HIS A 131 1.04 0.60 -2.62
C HIS A 131 0.25 0.87 -1.33
N VAL A 132 -0.40 -0.15 -0.76
CA VAL A 132 -1.08 -0.12 0.55
C VAL A 132 -0.51 -1.22 1.41
N GLU A 133 -0.05 -0.88 2.59
CA GLU A 133 0.33 -1.81 3.65
C GLU A 133 -0.74 -1.84 4.75
N TYR A 134 -0.76 -2.91 5.54
CA TYR A 134 -1.67 -3.06 6.68
C TYR A 134 -0.89 -3.32 7.95
N GLU A 135 -1.16 -2.50 8.97
CA GLU A 135 -0.57 -2.66 10.31
C GLU A 135 -1.12 -3.90 11.02
N SER A 136 -2.42 -4.16 10.87
CA SER A 136 -3.09 -5.26 11.54
C SER A 136 -4.11 -5.92 10.62
N VAL A 137 -4.10 -7.26 10.61
CA VAL A 137 -5.03 -8.09 9.84
C VAL A 137 -5.58 -9.18 10.74
N ALA A 138 -6.92 -9.26 10.86
CA ALA A 138 -7.58 -10.36 11.56
C ALA A 138 -8.10 -11.41 10.57
N GLU A 139 -7.77 -12.68 10.83
CA GLU A 139 -8.31 -13.87 10.17
C GLU A 139 -9.39 -14.48 11.07
N ILE A 140 -10.65 -14.43 10.64
CA ILE A 140 -11.83 -14.84 11.41
C ILE A 140 -12.34 -16.17 10.86
N TYR A 141 -12.55 -17.13 11.75
CA TYR A 141 -13.01 -18.48 11.43
C TYR A 141 -14.53 -18.59 11.59
N ASP A 142 -15.12 -19.69 11.05
CA ASP A 142 -16.57 -19.92 11.08
C ASP A 142 -17.15 -20.10 12.50
N ASP A 143 -16.33 -20.54 13.46
CA ASP A 143 -16.71 -20.67 14.87
C ASP A 143 -16.67 -19.35 15.65
N GLY A 144 -16.32 -18.25 14.98
CA GLY A 144 -16.19 -16.92 15.59
C GLY A 144 -14.85 -16.67 16.30
N SER A 145 -13.96 -17.68 16.39
CA SER A 145 -12.59 -17.44 16.84
C SER A 145 -11.79 -16.68 15.77
N TYR A 146 -10.72 -16.01 16.18
CA TYR A 146 -9.91 -15.26 15.22
C TYR A 146 -8.46 -15.13 15.64
N THR A 147 -7.61 -14.90 14.64
CA THR A 147 -6.19 -14.62 14.82
C THR A 147 -5.89 -13.24 14.29
N VAL A 148 -5.19 -12.43 15.09
CA VAL A 148 -4.71 -11.10 14.69
C VAL A 148 -3.21 -11.21 14.39
N TYR A 149 -2.83 -10.68 13.25
CA TYR A 149 -1.45 -10.53 12.80
C TYR A 149 -1.09 -9.05 12.78
N ASP A 150 -0.09 -8.65 13.55
CA ASP A 150 0.42 -7.29 13.57
C ASP A 150 1.75 -7.25 12.83
N PHE A 151 1.89 -6.28 11.92
CA PHE A 151 3.04 -6.14 11.03
C PHE A 151 3.75 -4.80 11.25
N ALA A 152 5.08 -4.81 11.11
CA ALA A 152 5.85 -3.58 11.02
C ALA A 152 5.39 -2.75 9.82
N ASN A 153 5.09 -1.49 10.06
CA ASN A 153 4.54 -0.57 9.08
C ASN A 153 5.44 0.67 8.88
N TYR A 154 4.98 1.63 8.10
CA TYR A 154 5.72 2.87 7.84
C TYR A 154 6.02 3.67 9.12
N HIS A 155 5.15 3.65 10.12
CA HIS A 155 5.35 4.34 11.39
C HIS A 155 6.53 3.74 12.17
N ASP A 156 6.67 2.41 12.16
CA ASP A 156 7.76 1.70 12.83
C ASP A 156 9.08 1.84 12.07
N THR A 157 8.99 1.82 10.74
CA THR A 157 10.14 1.81 9.84
C THR A 157 9.95 2.84 8.72
N PRO A 158 10.06 4.15 9.03
CA PRO A 158 9.93 5.20 8.02
C PRO A 158 11.08 5.15 7.00
N ASP A 159 10.82 5.64 5.79
CA ASP A 159 11.84 5.74 4.74
C ASP A 159 13.02 6.60 5.21
N GLN A 160 14.21 6.25 4.74
CA GLN A 160 15.44 6.99 5.01
C GLN A 160 16.09 7.41 3.69
N PHE A 161 16.75 8.57 3.68
CA PHE A 161 17.56 8.96 2.53
C PHE A 161 18.88 8.17 2.52
N GLY A 162 19.12 7.42 1.44
CA GLY A 162 20.35 6.68 1.23
C GLY A 162 21.45 7.44 0.49
N GLY A 163 21.15 8.57 -0.13
CA GLY A 163 22.07 9.27 -1.00
C GLY A 163 21.92 10.80 -1.01
N ASN A 164 22.89 11.48 -1.60
CA ASN A 164 22.84 12.91 -1.83
C ASN A 164 21.91 13.17 -3.04
N PRO A 165 20.78 13.90 -2.88
CA PRO A 165 19.88 14.23 -3.97
C PRO A 165 20.54 15.06 -5.09
N ASP A 166 21.69 15.65 -4.82
CA ASP A 166 22.44 16.46 -5.80
C ASP A 166 23.17 15.63 -6.88
N ILE A 167 23.25 14.29 -6.73
CA ILE A 167 24.05 13.43 -7.64
C ILE A 167 23.37 13.23 -9.01
N LEU A 168 22.07 13.38 -9.10
CA LEU A 168 21.32 13.14 -10.35
C LEU A 168 21.09 14.38 -11.20
N LEU A 169 21.44 15.55 -10.71
CA LEU A 169 21.26 16.80 -11.45
C LEU A 169 22.60 17.31 -11.97
N ASN A 170 22.62 17.66 -13.26
CA ASN A 170 23.72 18.46 -13.79
C ASN A 170 23.92 19.69 -12.88
N PRO A 171 25.15 19.97 -12.35
CA PRO A 171 25.37 21.07 -11.41
C PRO A 171 24.97 22.45 -11.96
N ASP A 172 24.84 22.58 -13.26
CA ASP A 172 24.45 23.81 -13.95
C ASP A 172 22.93 23.92 -14.19
N VAL A 173 22.16 22.90 -13.79
CA VAL A 173 20.71 22.83 -13.96
C VAL A 173 20.05 22.68 -12.60
N TYR A 174 19.02 23.44 -12.37
CA TYR A 174 18.19 23.26 -11.21
C TYR A 174 16.74 22.96 -11.62
N VAL A 175 16.10 22.10 -10.88
CA VAL A 175 14.70 21.72 -11.08
C VAL A 175 13.83 22.55 -10.16
N SER A 176 12.80 23.19 -10.71
CA SER A 176 11.89 23.99 -9.91
C SER A 176 11.28 23.17 -8.77
N PRO A 177 11.28 23.67 -7.53
CA PRO A 177 10.68 22.96 -6.39
C PRO A 177 9.17 22.72 -6.54
N ASN A 178 8.52 23.45 -7.44
CA ASN A 178 7.10 23.27 -7.74
C ASN A 178 6.83 22.20 -8.80
N THR A 179 7.85 21.60 -9.38
CA THR A 179 7.67 20.52 -10.37
C THR A 179 7.49 19.18 -9.68
N TRP A 180 6.67 18.35 -10.26
CA TRP A 180 6.43 16.98 -9.80
C TRP A 180 7.69 16.09 -9.88
N ALA A 181 8.69 16.52 -10.64
CA ALA A 181 9.96 15.83 -10.78
C ALA A 181 10.76 15.74 -9.48
N ASN A 182 10.65 16.71 -8.58
CA ASN A 182 11.31 16.64 -7.29
C ASN A 182 10.82 15.45 -6.46
N ASN A 183 9.56 15.06 -6.61
CA ASN A 183 9.03 13.86 -5.98
C ASN A 183 9.49 12.56 -6.65
N PHE A 184 9.91 12.64 -7.91
CA PHE A 184 10.36 11.50 -8.70
C PHE A 184 11.87 11.25 -8.54
N LEU A 185 12.66 12.34 -8.51
CA LEU A 185 14.11 12.28 -8.45
C LEU A 185 14.67 12.10 -7.02
N THR A 186 13.85 12.41 -6.03
CA THR A 186 14.22 12.28 -4.60
C THR A 186 13.51 11.09 -3.95
N GLN A 187 13.45 9.97 -4.64
CA GLN A 187 12.99 8.75 -3.97
C GLN A 187 13.98 8.39 -2.87
N PRO A 188 13.49 7.95 -1.71
CA PRO A 188 14.37 7.41 -0.70
C PRO A 188 15.07 6.18 -1.28
N ASP A 189 16.39 6.18 -1.28
CA ASP A 189 17.20 5.07 -1.78
C ASP A 189 17.12 3.83 -0.87
N TYR A 190 16.49 3.99 0.28
CA TYR A 190 16.45 2.94 1.28
C TYR A 190 15.05 2.78 1.87
N GLU A 191 14.42 1.71 1.47
CA GLU A 191 13.24 1.17 2.13
C GLU A 191 13.70 0.20 3.21
N PRO A 192 13.30 0.40 4.48
CA PRO A 192 13.72 -0.49 5.55
C PRO A 192 13.30 -1.94 5.24
N PRO A 193 14.25 -2.91 5.26
CA PRO A 193 13.96 -4.30 4.88
C PRO A 193 13.00 -5.01 5.84
N PHE A 194 12.64 -4.37 6.96
CA PHE A 194 11.77 -4.92 7.99
C PHE A 194 10.30 -4.53 7.84
N ARG A 195 9.96 -3.61 6.91
CA ARG A 195 8.56 -3.24 6.67
C ARG A 195 7.77 -4.45 6.15
N GLY A 196 6.57 -4.65 6.68
CA GLY A 196 5.75 -5.84 6.42
C GLY A 196 6.18 -7.10 7.16
N THR A 197 7.20 -7.03 8.04
CA THR A 197 7.60 -8.14 8.90
C THR A 197 6.54 -8.37 9.98
N LEU A 198 6.20 -9.64 10.22
CA LEU A 198 5.29 -10.04 11.30
C LEU A 198 5.92 -9.75 12.67
N LEU A 199 5.28 -8.89 13.45
CA LEU A 199 5.71 -8.50 14.80
C LEU A 199 5.06 -9.36 15.88
N ALA A 200 3.76 -9.63 15.74
CA ALA A 200 3.00 -10.37 16.73
C ALA A 200 1.88 -11.20 16.08
N THR A 201 1.51 -12.29 16.73
CA THR A 201 0.35 -13.10 16.42
C THR A 201 -0.44 -13.33 17.68
N SER A 202 -1.71 -12.89 17.71
CA SER A 202 -2.59 -13.01 18.87
C SER A 202 -3.81 -13.86 18.53
N TYR A 203 -4.10 -14.87 19.34
CA TYR A 203 -5.20 -15.80 19.14
C TYR A 203 -6.34 -15.51 20.11
N TYR A 204 -7.56 -15.39 19.60
CA TYR A 204 -8.76 -15.09 20.37
C TYR A 204 -9.81 -16.17 20.15
N ASN A 205 -10.56 -16.50 21.22
CA ASN A 205 -11.75 -17.34 21.07
C ASN A 205 -12.97 -16.50 20.61
N SER A 206 -14.11 -17.16 20.40
CA SER A 206 -15.37 -16.51 20.00
C SER A 206 -15.90 -15.48 21.00
N ASP A 207 -15.48 -15.54 22.27
CA ASP A 207 -15.85 -14.58 23.34
C ASP A 207 -14.88 -13.38 23.43
N ASN A 208 -14.01 -13.18 22.43
CA ASN A 208 -12.96 -12.15 22.39
C ASN A 208 -11.92 -12.26 23.52
N LYS A 209 -11.73 -13.46 24.09
CA LYS A 209 -10.68 -13.68 25.10
C LYS A 209 -9.39 -14.12 24.44
N LEU A 210 -8.31 -13.40 24.75
CA LEU A 210 -6.96 -13.75 24.30
C LEU A 210 -6.58 -15.12 24.87
N GLN A 211 -6.20 -16.04 24.00
CA GLN A 211 -5.77 -17.39 24.33
C GLN A 211 -4.26 -17.53 24.31
N LYS A 212 -3.60 -16.88 23.36
CA LYS A 212 -2.16 -16.93 23.14
C LYS A 212 -1.69 -15.66 22.42
N LYS A 213 -0.48 -15.25 22.75
CA LYS A 213 0.25 -14.19 22.06
C LYS A 213 1.67 -14.62 21.76
#